data_04baa8abc705a75aa6e66e1a2f34361e
#
_entry.id   04baa8abc705a75aa6e66e1a2f34361e
#
_cell.length_a   1.000
_cell.length_b   1.000
_cell.length_c   1.000
_cell.angle_alpha   90.00
_cell.angle_beta   90.00
_cell.angle_gamma   90.00
#
_symmetry.space_group_name_H-M   'P 1'
#
loop_
_entity.id
_entity.type
_entity.pdbx_description
1 polymer ?
#
loop_
_entity_poly.entity_id
_entity_poly.type
_entity_poly.pdbx_seq_one_letter_code
_entity_poly.pdbx_strand_id
1 'polypeptide(L)'
;DYQNRLLNSNDVYKIIKEKNITTLMVTHDVSEACAFADIIIVLTDRPTHVKSIHKIIYDKKEDPINNRLKPIYNIYCNKILGELNVI
;
A
#
# COMPACT_ATOMS: atom_id res chain seq x y z
N ASP A 1 -5.89 -14.68 -10.10
CA ASP A 1 -4.82 -15.28 -9.32
C ASP A 1 -3.80 -14.24 -8.88
N TYR A 2 -2.84 -14.65 -8.06
CA TYR A 2 -1.90 -13.72 -7.45
C TYR A 2 -1.02 -13.00 -8.49
N GLN A 3 -0.52 -13.72 -9.48
CA GLN A 3 0.33 -13.10 -10.52
C GLN A 3 -0.45 -12.08 -11.33
N ASN A 4 -1.69 -12.38 -11.68
CA ASN A 4 -2.52 -11.45 -12.43
C ASN A 4 -2.81 -10.19 -11.61
N ARG A 5 -3.03 -10.35 -10.30
CA ARG A 5 -3.25 -9.19 -9.42
C ARG A 5 -2.01 -8.30 -9.35
N LEU A 6 -0.82 -8.89 -9.30
CA LEU A 6 0.42 -8.12 -9.29
C LEU A 6 0.60 -7.33 -10.58
N LEU A 7 0.36 -7.97 -11.72
CA LEU A 7 0.49 -7.32 -13.02
C LEU A 7 -0.54 -6.21 -13.20
N ASN A 8 -1.80 -6.48 -12.80
CA ASN A 8 -2.86 -5.47 -12.90
C ASN A 8 -2.57 -4.27 -12.02
N SER A 9 -2.12 -4.49 -10.79
CA SER A 9 -1.74 -3.42 -9.87
C SER A 9 -0.61 -2.58 -10.46
N ASN A 10 0.37 -3.22 -11.07
CA ASN A 10 1.50 -2.54 -11.69
C ASN A 10 1.07 -1.68 -12.88
N ASP A 11 0.17 -2.20 -13.70
CA ASP A 11 -0.34 -1.47 -14.86
C ASP A 11 -1.14 -0.24 -14.44
N VAL A 12 -1.99 -0.38 -13.43
CA VAL A 12 -2.77 0.74 -12.88
C VAL A 12 -1.82 1.80 -12.31
N TYR A 13 -0.80 1.37 -11.58
CA TYR A 13 0.19 2.29 -11.02
C TYR A 13 0.87 3.13 -12.11
N LYS A 14 1.27 2.49 -13.20
CA LYS A 14 1.92 3.18 -14.32
C LYS A 14 1.01 4.24 -14.94
N ILE A 15 -0.27 3.92 -15.11
CA ILE A 15 -1.25 4.86 -15.67
C ILE A 15 -1.41 6.06 -14.74
N ILE A 16 -1.53 5.82 -13.44
CA ILE A 16 -1.69 6.89 -12.44
C ILE A 16 -0.47 7.81 -12.45
N LYS A 17 0.73 7.25 -12.49
CA LYS A 17 1.95 8.05 -12.49
C LYS A 17 2.13 8.82 -13.79
N GLU A 18 1.88 8.18 -14.91
CA GLU A 18 2.03 8.81 -16.22
C GLU A 18 1.07 9.98 -16.40
N LYS A 19 -0.15 9.84 -15.90
CA LYS A 19 -1.17 10.88 -16.02
C LYS A 19 -1.25 11.80 -14.80
N ASN A 20 -0.42 11.54 -13.80
CA ASN A 20 -0.35 12.33 -12.56
C ASN A 20 -1.73 12.46 -11.88
N ILE A 21 -2.39 11.32 -11.70
CA ILE A 21 -3.74 11.28 -11.12
C ILE A 21 -3.66 11.06 -9.61
N THR A 22 -4.36 11.90 -8.85
CA THR A 22 -4.57 11.66 -7.42
C THR A 22 -5.60 10.56 -7.24
N THR A 23 -5.25 9.51 -6.50
CA THR A 23 -6.07 8.30 -6.41
C THR A 23 -6.34 7.93 -4.96
N LEU A 24 -7.58 7.60 -4.66
CA LEU A 24 -7.97 7.02 -3.37
C LEU A 24 -8.33 5.55 -3.58
N MET A 25 -7.68 4.66 -2.83
CA MET A 25 -7.95 3.23 -2.90
C MET A 25 -8.36 2.72 -1.53
N VAL A 26 -9.47 1.98 -1.48
CA VAL A 26 -9.93 1.34 -0.25
C VAL A 26 -9.70 -0.16 -0.39
N THR A 27 -8.96 -0.74 0.55
CA THR A 27 -8.59 -2.15 0.49
C THR A 27 -8.37 -2.71 1.89
N HIS A 28 -8.53 -4.02 2.03
CA HIS A 28 -8.12 -4.76 3.23
C HIS A 28 -6.81 -5.53 2.99
N ASP A 29 -6.24 -5.39 1.81
CA ASP A 29 -4.97 -6.04 1.46
C ASP A 29 -3.81 -5.12 1.82
N VAL A 30 -3.20 -5.36 2.98
CA VAL A 30 -2.08 -4.55 3.48
C VAL A 30 -0.88 -4.64 2.55
N SER A 31 -0.62 -5.80 1.98
CA SER A 31 0.54 -6.00 1.11
C SER A 31 0.43 -5.14 -0.16
N GLU A 32 -0.76 -5.05 -0.74
CA GLU A 32 -1.01 -4.20 -1.89
C GLU A 32 -0.86 -2.72 -1.53
N ALA A 33 -1.45 -2.32 -0.40
CA ALA A 33 -1.39 -0.93 0.03
C ALA A 33 0.05 -0.46 0.23
N CYS A 34 0.87 -1.26 0.91
CA CYS A 34 2.28 -0.89 1.17
C CYS A 34 3.11 -0.80 -0.10
N ALA A 35 2.80 -1.62 -1.11
CA ALA A 35 3.52 -1.60 -2.37
C ALA A 35 3.12 -0.42 -3.26
N PHE A 36 1.88 0.03 -3.14
CA PHE A 36 1.26 0.96 -4.09
C PHE A 36 1.20 2.40 -3.57
N ALA A 37 0.78 2.59 -2.31
CA ALA A 37 0.37 3.89 -1.81
C ALA A 37 1.54 4.80 -1.43
N ASP A 38 1.29 6.10 -1.49
CA ASP A 38 2.18 7.11 -0.90
C ASP A 38 1.81 7.37 0.55
N ILE A 39 0.52 7.28 0.87
CA ILE A 39 0.00 7.50 2.22
C ILE A 39 -1.01 6.39 2.50
N ILE A 40 -0.90 5.76 3.67
CA ILE A 40 -1.86 4.76 4.13
C ILE A 40 -2.56 5.29 5.36
N ILE A 41 -3.89 5.25 5.32
CA ILE A 41 -4.73 5.63 6.46
C ILE A 41 -5.34 4.35 7.01
N VAL A 42 -5.05 4.07 8.28
CA VAL A 42 -5.59 2.89 8.98
C VAL A 42 -6.84 3.31 9.73
N LEU A 43 -7.93 2.57 9.52
CA LEU A 43 -9.20 2.84 10.15
C LEU A 43 -9.51 1.82 11.24
N THR A 44 -10.26 2.24 12.25
CA THR A 44 -10.77 1.33 13.28
C THR A 44 -12.06 0.67 12.79
N ASP A 45 -12.45 -0.43 13.45
CA ASP A 45 -13.66 -1.14 13.09
C ASP A 45 -14.94 -0.43 13.53
N ARG A 46 -15.09 -0.21 14.84
CA ARG A 46 -16.35 0.28 15.41
C ARG A 46 -16.10 1.12 16.66
N PRO A 47 -16.48 2.40 16.66
CA PRO A 47 -16.92 3.18 15.50
C PRO A 47 -15.74 3.44 14.56
N THR A 48 -16.02 3.59 13.30
CA THR A 48 -14.97 3.84 12.32
C THR A 48 -14.39 5.24 12.49
N HIS A 49 -13.09 5.31 12.71
CA HIS A 49 -12.35 6.56 12.73
C HIS A 49 -10.89 6.28 12.39
N VAL A 50 -10.14 7.32 12.08
CA VAL A 50 -8.73 7.19 11.72
C VAL A 50 -7.93 6.75 12.95
N LYS A 51 -7.27 5.59 12.84
CA LYS A 51 -6.38 5.09 13.88
C LYS A 51 -4.97 5.65 13.71
N SER A 52 -4.48 5.68 12.48
CA SER A 52 -3.14 6.16 12.18
C SER A 52 -3.01 6.55 10.72
N ILE A 53 -2.00 7.35 10.42
CA ILE A 53 -1.67 7.77 9.07
C ILE A 53 -0.18 7.50 8.86
N HIS A 54 0.15 6.77 7.81
CA HIS A 54 1.53 6.42 7.49
C HIS A 54 1.94 6.98 6.14
N LYS A 55 3.04 7.73 6.13
CA LYS A 55 3.69 8.08 4.87
C LYS A 55 4.60 6.94 4.48
N ILE A 56 4.40 6.40 3.29
CA ILE A 56 5.18 5.28 2.80
C ILE A 56 6.32 5.86 1.96
N ILE A 57 7.52 5.85 2.52
CA ILE A 57 8.69 6.46 1.89
C ILE A 57 9.70 5.40 1.53
N TYR A 58 10.03 5.32 0.23
CA TYR A 58 11.13 4.52 -0.29
C TYR A 58 12.22 5.45 -0.78
N ASP A 59 13.48 5.04 -0.69
CA ASP A 59 14.60 5.84 -1.19
C ASP A 59 14.38 6.24 -2.64
N LYS A 60 13.95 5.26 -3.43
CA LYS A 60 13.53 5.50 -4.80
C LYS A 60 12.25 4.72 -5.02
N LYS A 61 11.13 5.41 -5.05
CA LYS A 61 9.85 4.74 -5.25
C LYS A 61 9.75 4.24 -6.69
N GLU A 62 9.43 2.98 -6.83
CA GLU A 62 9.27 2.33 -8.11
C GLU A 62 7.84 1.81 -8.24
N ASP A 63 7.59 0.93 -9.21
CA ASP A 63 6.28 0.31 -9.35
C ASP A 63 6.04 -0.69 -8.22
N PRO A 64 4.77 -1.11 -8.00
CA PRO A 64 4.44 -1.98 -6.86
C PRO A 64 5.24 -3.28 -6.80
N ILE A 65 5.52 -3.90 -7.95
CA ILE A 65 6.29 -5.16 -7.95
C ILE A 65 7.70 -4.93 -7.40
N ASN A 66 8.37 -3.87 -7.85
CA ASN A 66 9.72 -3.56 -7.41
C ASN A 66 9.75 -3.05 -5.97
N ASN A 67 8.74 -2.31 -5.54
CA ASN A 67 8.65 -1.85 -4.16
C ASN A 67 8.58 -3.02 -3.18
N ARG A 68 7.92 -4.13 -3.57
CA ARG A 68 7.84 -5.34 -2.74
C ARG A 68 9.20 -5.99 -2.49
N LEU A 69 10.20 -5.72 -3.30
CA LEU A 69 11.55 -6.27 -3.16
C LEU A 69 12.42 -5.47 -2.19
N LYS A 70 11.98 -4.30 -1.75
CA LYS A 70 12.78 -3.46 -0.87
C LYS A 70 12.65 -3.92 0.58
N PRO A 71 13.76 -3.92 1.37
CA PRO A 71 13.70 -4.36 2.77
C PRO A 71 12.69 -3.59 3.62
N ILE A 72 12.57 -2.27 3.40
CA ILE A 72 11.68 -1.44 4.19
C ILE A 72 10.20 -1.75 3.94
N TYR A 73 9.87 -2.39 2.82
CA TYR A 73 8.51 -2.81 2.53
C TYR A 73 7.95 -3.73 3.63
N ASN A 74 8.73 -4.73 4.03
CA ASN A 74 8.32 -5.65 5.08
C ASN A 74 8.14 -4.94 6.42
N ILE A 75 8.95 -3.93 6.69
CA ILE A 75 8.83 -3.14 7.92
C ILE A 75 7.49 -2.41 7.96
N TYR A 76 7.10 -1.78 6.86
CA TYR A 76 5.80 -1.12 6.76
C TYR A 76 4.65 -2.11 6.90
N CYS A 77 4.72 -3.25 6.20
CA CYS A 77 3.67 -4.27 6.27
C CYS A 77 3.47 -4.77 7.70
N ASN A 78 4.56 -5.12 8.38
CA ASN A 78 4.49 -5.66 9.74
C ASN A 78 3.92 -4.62 10.71
N LYS A 79 4.31 -3.38 10.58
CA LYS A 79 3.82 -2.30 11.44
C LYS A 79 2.31 -2.13 11.29
N ILE A 80 1.83 -2.08 10.06
CA ILE A 80 0.40 -1.87 9.79
C ILE A 80 -0.41 -3.09 10.20
N LEU A 81 0.08 -4.30 9.92
CA LEU A 81 -0.58 -5.54 10.36
C LEU A 81 -0.71 -5.59 11.87
N GLY A 82 0.33 -5.14 12.59
CA GLY A 82 0.27 -5.07 14.04
C GLY A 82 -0.81 -4.11 14.54
N GLU A 83 -0.98 -2.98 13.87
CA GLU A 83 -2.02 -2.00 14.22
C GLU A 83 -3.42 -2.54 13.97
N LEU A 84 -3.57 -3.42 12.99
CA LEU A 84 -4.84 -4.06 12.67
C LEU A 84 -5.11 -5.29 13.54
N ASN A 85 -4.19 -5.65 14.42
CA ASN A 85 -4.30 -6.79 15.34
C ASN A 85 -4.48 -8.13 14.62
N VAL A 86 -3.81 -8.30 13.47
CA VAL A 86 -3.87 -9.56 12.72
C VAL A 86 -2.62 -10.41 12.88
N ILE A 87 -1.68 -9.97 13.71
CA ILE A 87 -0.49 -10.72 14.07
C ILE A 87 -0.28 -10.70 15.58
#